data_d4a87e2e78f56a99a40a0ae51baddb9a
#
_entry.id   d4a87e2e78f56a99a40a0ae51baddb9a
#
_cell.length_a   1.000
_cell.length_b   1.000
_cell.length_c   1.000
_cell.angle_alpha   90.00
_cell.angle_beta   90.00
_cell.angle_gamma   90.00
#
_symmetry.space_group_name_H-M   'P 1'
#
loop_
_entity.id
_entity.type
_entity.pdbx_description
1 polymer ?
#
loop_
_entity_poly.entity_id
_entity_poly.type
_entity_poly.pdbx_seq_one_letter_code
_entity_poly.pdbx_strand_id
1 'polypeptide(L)'
;DEGPTLELMSRADVQNTPIEENRRGLTHLAFTFPSKEEILRFTEEMRSEGYTIAGEPRTSGDGYFESVVLDPDGNRLECVYKKEPEAERTEAALCPNIETKRLLLRPFQENDAEAFFACCQNPNLGNNAGWAPHKTLNESREILHGAFIGQEGIWAVTLKDTQQLIASIGIVPDPKRENPQVRMLGYWLDEPYWGKGYMSEAVQAVLNYGFNELQLSLITANCYPHNKRSQQVLKRNGFIYEGILHQAELTYNGNIYDHECYYIPNIARPTEQDYDELIQLWEKSVRTTHHFLTEESIQFYKPLIRNHYLPAVELFIIRNSHGKIAAFMGLSDELIEMLFVHPDEQGKGYGKRLIE
;
A
#
# COMPACT_ATOMS: atom_id res chain seq x y z
N ASP A 1 -7.30 9.04 10.11
CA ASP A 1 -7.22 9.96 11.26
C ASP A 1 -6.19 9.41 12.23
N GLU A 2 -4.94 9.86 12.09
CA GLU A 2 -3.96 9.68 13.17
C GLU A 2 -4.39 10.64 14.27
N GLY A 3 -4.91 10.09 15.37
CA GLY A 3 -5.24 10.84 16.57
C GLY A 3 -3.96 11.45 17.18
N PRO A 4 -4.09 12.37 18.14
CA PRO A 4 -2.94 13.02 18.74
C PRO A 4 -1.99 12.00 19.35
N THR A 5 -0.70 12.12 19.02
CA THR A 5 0.36 11.27 19.57
C THR A 5 0.80 11.82 20.94
N LEU A 6 0.82 10.97 21.97
CA LEU A 6 1.30 11.31 23.30
C LEU A 6 2.79 10.93 23.42
N GLU A 7 3.65 11.90 23.63
CA GLU A 7 5.08 11.70 23.90
C GLU A 7 5.39 11.96 25.37
N LEU A 8 5.90 10.94 26.08
CA LEU A 8 6.32 11.04 27.47
C LEU A 8 7.84 11.26 27.54
N MET A 9 8.27 12.44 27.94
CA MET A 9 9.68 12.76 28.13
C MET A 9 10.05 12.80 29.61
N SER A 10 11.13 12.12 30.01
CA SER A 10 11.69 12.14 31.36
C SER A 10 13.10 12.72 31.36
N ARG A 11 13.42 13.50 32.38
CA ARG A 11 14.79 14.04 32.60
C ARG A 11 15.41 13.37 33.84
N ALA A 12 16.68 13.02 33.73
CA ALA A 12 17.42 12.27 34.78
C ALA A 12 17.76 13.10 36.04
N ASP A 13 17.60 14.43 35.98
CA ASP A 13 17.99 15.39 37.01
C ASP A 13 16.85 15.80 37.97
N VAL A 14 15.71 15.13 37.88
CA VAL A 14 14.47 15.50 38.60
C VAL A 14 14.39 14.87 39.99
N GLN A 15 14.28 15.67 41.08
CA GLN A 15 14.19 15.23 42.50
C GLN A 15 12.74 15.33 43.03
N ASN A 16 12.32 14.38 43.93
CA ASN A 16 10.98 14.30 44.53
C ASN A 16 10.76 15.43 45.58
N THR A 17 10.35 16.60 45.16
CA THR A 17 9.92 17.73 46.04
C THR A 17 8.85 18.57 45.32
N PRO A 18 7.99 19.36 46.04
CA PRO A 18 6.87 20.05 45.45
C PRO A 18 7.25 20.95 44.27
N ILE A 19 6.35 21.06 43.35
CA ILE A 19 6.49 21.63 42.02
C ILE A 19 7.14 23.02 42.01
N GLU A 20 8.45 23.06 41.85
CA GLU A 20 9.19 24.20 41.32
C GLU A 20 9.74 23.79 39.94
N GLU A 21 9.71 24.69 38.95
CA GLU A 21 10.30 24.46 37.64
C GLU A 21 11.65 23.75 37.74
N ASN A 22 11.80 22.58 37.05
CA ASN A 22 13.00 21.73 37.04
C ASN A 22 13.14 20.65 38.14
N ARG A 23 12.07 20.11 38.71
CA ARG A 23 12.13 18.98 39.65
C ARG A 23 11.42 17.72 39.11
N ARG A 24 11.60 16.54 39.80
CA ARG A 24 11.10 15.24 39.35
C ARG A 24 9.60 15.25 39.05
N GLY A 25 9.22 14.90 37.84
CA GLY A 25 7.87 14.81 37.32
C GLY A 25 7.90 14.87 35.81
N LEU A 26 6.74 14.77 35.18
CA LEU A 26 6.58 15.11 33.77
C LEU A 26 6.93 16.58 33.61
N THR A 27 7.90 16.90 32.75
CA THR A 27 8.21 18.32 32.44
C THR A 27 7.07 18.93 31.64
N HIS A 28 6.47 18.16 30.73
CA HIS A 28 5.30 18.48 29.95
C HIS A 28 4.76 17.22 29.26
N LEU A 29 3.53 17.28 28.78
CA LEU A 29 2.95 16.35 27.82
C LEU A 29 2.84 17.07 26.47
N ALA A 30 3.43 16.51 25.43
CA ALA A 30 3.32 17.07 24.08
C ALA A 30 2.25 16.35 23.27
N PHE A 31 1.40 17.13 22.61
CA PHE A 31 0.35 16.65 21.70
C PHE A 31 0.60 17.22 20.30
N THR A 32 0.70 16.33 19.32
CA THR A 32 0.89 16.74 17.92
C THR A 32 -0.43 17.14 17.28
N PHE A 33 -0.45 18.30 16.66
CA PHE A 33 -1.59 18.83 15.92
C PHE A 33 -1.34 18.78 14.42
N PRO A 34 -2.37 18.63 13.59
CA PRO A 34 -2.22 18.50 12.14
C PRO A 34 -1.82 19.81 11.44
N SER A 35 -2.06 20.99 12.06
CA SER A 35 -1.72 22.29 11.48
C SER A 35 -1.51 23.38 12.54
N LYS A 36 -0.93 24.52 12.14
CA LYS A 36 -0.82 25.72 12.98
C LYS A 36 -2.20 26.28 13.33
N GLU A 37 -3.11 26.27 12.38
CA GLU A 37 -4.49 26.76 12.52
C GLU A 37 -5.22 25.99 13.61
N GLU A 38 -5.02 24.69 13.70
CA GLU A 38 -5.60 23.85 14.73
C GLU A 38 -5.04 24.18 16.13
N ILE A 39 -3.73 24.45 16.27
CA ILE A 39 -3.15 24.90 17.54
C ILE A 39 -3.73 26.25 17.96
N LEU A 40 -3.84 27.19 17.02
CA LEU A 40 -4.44 28.51 17.29
C LEU A 40 -5.89 28.36 17.76
N ARG A 41 -6.69 27.56 17.06
CA ARG A 41 -8.08 27.30 17.42
C ARG A 41 -8.21 26.66 18.81
N PHE A 42 -7.43 25.60 19.06
CA PHE A 42 -7.43 24.90 20.35
C PHE A 42 -6.99 25.80 21.50
N THR A 43 -5.96 26.62 21.30
CA THR A 43 -5.48 27.56 22.33
C THR A 43 -6.56 28.59 22.70
N GLU A 44 -7.28 29.14 21.72
CA GLU A 44 -8.40 30.08 21.97
C GLU A 44 -9.60 29.40 22.62
N GLU A 45 -9.92 28.16 22.26
CA GLU A 45 -10.95 27.35 22.89
C GLU A 45 -10.63 27.13 24.38
N MET A 46 -9.42 26.66 24.70
CA MET A 46 -8.97 26.48 26.09
C MET A 46 -8.98 27.79 26.88
N ARG A 47 -8.57 28.91 26.27
CA ARG A 47 -8.64 30.25 26.88
C ARG A 47 -10.08 30.62 27.21
N SER A 48 -11.00 30.38 26.29
CA SER A 48 -12.45 30.70 26.48
C SER A 48 -13.10 29.85 27.56
N GLU A 49 -12.61 28.64 27.77
CA GLU A 49 -13.03 27.73 28.85
C GLU A 49 -12.37 28.01 30.20
N GLY A 50 -11.49 28.99 30.27
CA GLY A 50 -10.86 29.45 31.51
C GLY A 50 -9.57 28.75 31.90
N TYR A 51 -8.97 27.96 31.01
CA TYR A 51 -7.66 27.36 31.25
C TYR A 51 -6.53 28.38 31.11
N THR A 52 -5.45 28.17 31.87
CA THR A 52 -4.29 29.05 31.83
C THR A 52 -3.43 28.72 30.62
N ILE A 53 -3.17 29.72 29.78
CA ILE A 53 -2.23 29.62 28.67
C ILE A 53 -0.84 30.02 29.19
N ALA A 54 0.01 29.01 29.45
CA ALA A 54 1.36 29.21 29.98
C ALA A 54 2.39 29.53 28.89
N GLY A 55 2.06 29.30 27.64
CA GLY A 55 2.86 29.69 26.47
C GLY A 55 1.94 30.04 25.29
N GLU A 56 2.03 31.27 24.81
CA GLU A 56 1.30 31.74 23.64
C GLU A 56 1.79 31.04 22.37
N PRO A 57 0.91 30.86 21.35
CA PRO A 57 1.28 30.25 20.09
C PRO A 57 2.48 30.98 19.43
N ARG A 58 3.54 30.24 19.19
CA ARG A 58 4.80 30.78 18.60
C ARG A 58 5.56 29.70 17.83
N THR A 59 6.51 30.12 17.02
CA THR A 59 7.51 29.19 16.46
C THR A 59 8.70 29.14 17.41
N SER A 60 9.05 27.93 17.88
CA SER A 60 10.22 27.66 18.73
C SER A 60 11.53 27.66 17.93
N GLY A 61 12.64 27.71 18.64
CA GLY A 61 13.99 27.78 18.02
C GLY A 61 14.40 26.50 17.29
N ASP A 62 13.72 25.37 17.56
CA ASP A 62 13.89 24.05 16.91
C ASP A 62 12.90 23.82 15.75
N GLY A 63 12.09 24.85 15.43
CA GLY A 63 11.24 24.88 14.26
C GLY A 63 9.81 24.33 14.45
N TYR A 64 9.41 24.02 15.69
CA TYR A 64 8.03 23.70 16.00
C TYR A 64 7.18 24.98 16.10
N PHE A 65 5.92 24.88 15.70
CA PHE A 65 4.91 25.84 16.11
C PHE A 65 4.19 25.27 17.31
N GLU A 66 4.20 25.98 18.43
CA GLU A 66 3.79 25.43 19.73
C GLU A 66 2.95 26.42 20.54
N SER A 67 2.10 25.89 21.41
CA SER A 67 1.48 26.61 22.52
C SER A 67 1.47 25.73 23.76
N VAL A 68 1.33 26.32 24.95
CA VAL A 68 1.31 25.58 26.21
C VAL A 68 0.08 25.95 27.01
N VAL A 69 -0.74 24.95 27.33
CA VAL A 69 -1.91 25.07 28.21
C VAL A 69 -1.62 24.35 29.52
N LEU A 70 -2.09 24.87 30.64
CA LEU A 70 -2.06 24.15 31.91
C LEU A 70 -3.36 23.36 32.10
N ASP A 71 -3.24 22.11 32.55
CA ASP A 71 -4.39 21.35 33.01
C ASP A 71 -4.85 21.86 34.42
N PRO A 72 -5.99 21.38 34.96
CA PRO A 72 -6.48 21.80 36.28
C PRO A 72 -5.50 21.53 37.45
N ASP A 73 -4.58 20.59 37.28
CA ASP A 73 -3.58 20.24 38.27
C ASP A 73 -2.24 20.99 38.08
N GLY A 74 -2.17 21.87 37.06
CA GLY A 74 -1.01 22.70 36.75
C GLY A 74 0.05 22.02 35.89
N ASN A 75 -0.22 20.84 35.29
CA ASN A 75 0.70 20.20 34.38
C ASN A 75 0.70 20.92 33.02
N ARG A 76 1.87 20.98 32.40
CA ARG A 76 2.07 21.63 31.09
C ARG A 76 1.67 20.67 29.97
N LEU A 77 0.66 21.07 29.21
CA LEU A 77 0.23 20.43 27.96
C LEU A 77 0.77 21.24 26.81
N GLU A 78 1.77 20.73 26.13
CA GLU A 78 2.38 21.37 24.97
C GLU A 78 1.70 20.89 23.70
N CYS A 79 1.11 21.83 22.96
CA CYS A 79 0.47 21.58 21.68
C CYS A 79 1.47 21.93 20.60
N VAL A 80 1.93 20.94 19.82
CA VAL A 80 3.02 21.11 18.86
C VAL A 80 2.58 20.78 17.44
N TYR A 81 3.05 21.56 16.49
CA TYR A 81 3.04 21.29 15.08
C TYR A 81 4.42 21.54 14.50
N LYS A 82 4.99 20.51 13.92
CA LYS A 82 6.20 20.65 13.12
C LYS A 82 5.76 20.54 11.67
N LYS A 83 5.86 21.65 10.93
CA LYS A 83 5.87 21.50 9.49
C LYS A 83 7.08 20.61 9.20
N GLU A 84 6.83 19.33 8.87
CA GLU A 84 7.89 18.56 8.26
C GLU A 84 8.45 19.44 7.14
N PRO A 85 9.79 19.58 7.01
CA PRO A 85 10.30 20.23 5.83
C PRO A 85 9.58 19.50 4.70
N GLU A 86 8.83 20.26 3.88
CA GLU A 86 8.51 19.80 2.55
C GLU A 86 9.89 19.50 1.98
N ALA A 87 10.38 18.26 2.17
CA ALA A 87 11.36 17.73 1.27
C ALA A 87 10.74 18.08 -0.08
N GLU A 88 11.43 18.89 -0.90
CA GLU A 88 11.09 19.05 -2.29
C GLU A 88 10.97 17.60 -2.79
N ARG A 89 9.78 17.03 -2.66
CA ARG A 89 9.43 15.75 -3.26
C ARG A 89 9.45 16.10 -4.73
N THR A 90 10.60 15.97 -5.32
CA THR A 90 10.73 16.08 -6.78
C THR A 90 9.70 15.13 -7.35
N GLU A 91 9.02 15.50 -8.42
CA GLU A 91 8.06 14.61 -9.12
C GLU A 91 8.64 13.21 -9.31
N ALA A 92 9.96 13.10 -9.51
CA ALA A 92 10.72 11.86 -9.56
C ALA A 92 10.72 11.05 -8.25
N ALA A 93 10.56 11.68 -7.07
CA ALA A 93 10.48 10.98 -5.79
C ALA A 93 9.07 10.42 -5.54
N LEU A 94 8.03 11.09 -6.09
CA LEU A 94 6.63 10.65 -5.98
C LEU A 94 6.31 9.51 -6.96
N CYS A 95 6.94 9.52 -8.13
CA CYS A 95 6.62 8.61 -9.23
C CYS A 95 7.84 8.46 -10.14
N PRO A 96 8.79 7.54 -9.83
CA PRO A 96 9.99 7.37 -10.65
C PRO A 96 9.63 6.88 -12.04
N ASN A 97 10.48 7.19 -13.02
CA ASN A 97 10.34 6.63 -14.36
C ASN A 97 10.61 5.11 -14.31
N ILE A 98 9.70 4.34 -14.88
CA ILE A 98 9.85 2.89 -15.02
C ILE A 98 9.84 2.55 -16.51
N GLU A 99 10.94 1.99 -16.98
CA GLU A 99 11.07 1.55 -18.35
C GLU A 99 10.77 0.06 -18.50
N THR A 100 10.04 -0.28 -19.56
CA THR A 100 9.78 -1.67 -19.95
C THR A 100 10.31 -1.90 -21.38
N LYS A 101 9.97 -3.01 -21.99
CA LYS A 101 10.36 -3.30 -23.38
C LYS A 101 9.78 -2.28 -24.37
N ARG A 102 8.50 -1.90 -24.21
CA ARG A 102 7.75 -1.07 -25.13
C ARG A 102 7.24 0.24 -24.55
N LEU A 103 7.26 0.37 -23.22
CA LEU A 103 6.59 1.45 -22.49
C LEU A 103 7.59 2.24 -21.65
N LEU A 104 7.28 3.53 -21.48
CA LEU A 104 7.82 4.39 -20.44
C LEU A 104 6.65 4.81 -19.54
N LEU A 105 6.73 4.44 -18.27
CA LEU A 105 5.85 4.92 -17.21
C LEU A 105 6.55 6.11 -16.56
N ARG A 106 5.90 7.27 -16.52
CA ARG A 106 6.45 8.52 -15.99
C ARG A 106 5.37 9.33 -15.27
N PRO A 107 5.72 10.32 -14.45
CA PRO A 107 4.75 11.28 -13.94
C PRO A 107 3.93 11.92 -15.06
N PHE A 108 2.67 12.23 -14.77
CA PHE A 108 1.86 13.05 -15.68
C PHE A 108 2.39 14.48 -15.74
N GLN A 109 2.24 15.12 -16.90
CA GLN A 109 2.70 16.46 -17.18
C GLN A 109 1.59 17.30 -17.83
N GLU A 110 1.70 18.62 -17.77
CA GLU A 110 0.76 19.57 -18.38
C GLU A 110 0.49 19.33 -19.87
N ASN A 111 1.55 18.97 -20.59
CA ASN A 111 1.49 18.69 -22.02
C ASN A 111 0.79 17.37 -22.37
N ASP A 112 0.42 16.54 -21.39
CA ASP A 112 -0.38 15.33 -21.61
C ASP A 112 -1.87 15.64 -21.81
N ALA A 113 -2.33 16.86 -21.52
CA ALA A 113 -3.75 17.20 -21.46
C ALA A 113 -4.52 16.89 -22.75
N GLU A 114 -3.94 17.14 -23.91
CA GLU A 114 -4.61 16.87 -25.21
C GLU A 114 -4.73 15.37 -25.48
N ALA A 115 -3.66 14.60 -25.22
CA ALA A 115 -3.67 13.15 -25.37
C ALA A 115 -4.58 12.50 -24.31
N PHE A 116 -4.57 13.00 -23.07
CA PHE A 116 -5.46 12.55 -22.00
C PHE A 116 -6.93 12.80 -22.37
N PHE A 117 -7.27 13.98 -22.90
CA PHE A 117 -8.63 14.26 -23.40
C PHE A 117 -9.01 13.30 -24.52
N ALA A 118 -8.12 13.10 -25.50
CA ALA A 118 -8.38 12.19 -26.62
C ALA A 118 -8.71 10.77 -26.16
N CYS A 119 -8.04 10.25 -25.13
CA CYS A 119 -8.35 8.96 -24.52
C CYS A 119 -9.66 8.97 -23.72
N CYS A 120 -9.84 9.95 -22.84
CA CYS A 120 -10.91 9.95 -21.83
C CYS A 120 -12.29 10.39 -22.36
N GLN A 121 -12.37 10.99 -23.57
CA GLN A 121 -13.64 11.26 -24.25
C GLN A 121 -14.32 9.99 -24.79
N ASN A 122 -13.61 8.86 -24.86
CA ASN A 122 -14.13 7.60 -25.36
C ASN A 122 -15.12 6.97 -24.37
N PRO A 123 -16.42 6.81 -24.72
CA PRO A 123 -17.41 6.24 -23.80
C PRO A 123 -17.14 4.77 -23.46
N ASN A 124 -16.48 4.01 -24.35
CA ASN A 124 -16.12 2.62 -24.05
C ASN A 124 -15.09 2.52 -22.93
N LEU A 125 -14.22 3.54 -22.79
CA LEU A 125 -13.27 3.62 -21.68
C LEU A 125 -13.99 3.96 -20.38
N GLY A 126 -14.77 5.05 -20.37
CA GLY A 126 -15.49 5.51 -19.18
C GLY A 126 -16.45 4.48 -18.60
N ASN A 127 -17.20 3.77 -19.42
CA ASN A 127 -18.14 2.72 -19.00
C ASN A 127 -17.45 1.53 -18.29
N ASN A 128 -16.17 1.30 -18.57
CA ASN A 128 -15.39 0.22 -17.96
C ASN A 128 -14.55 0.69 -16.76
N ALA A 129 -14.51 2.00 -16.49
CA ALA A 129 -13.67 2.61 -15.48
C ALA A 129 -14.43 3.55 -14.51
N GLY A 130 -15.78 3.66 -14.68
CA GLY A 130 -16.66 4.31 -13.70
C GLY A 130 -16.85 5.82 -13.90
N TRP A 131 -16.18 6.47 -14.85
CA TRP A 131 -16.31 7.91 -15.04
C TRP A 131 -17.09 8.31 -16.31
N ALA A 132 -17.66 9.53 -16.29
CA ALA A 132 -18.29 10.11 -17.47
C ALA A 132 -17.23 10.45 -18.53
N PRO A 133 -17.50 10.16 -19.82
CA PRO A 133 -16.62 10.62 -20.90
C PRO A 133 -16.40 12.13 -20.82
N HIS A 134 -15.14 12.56 -20.92
CA HIS A 134 -14.78 13.97 -20.87
C HIS A 134 -15.38 14.72 -22.05
N LYS A 135 -15.95 15.89 -21.79
CA LYS A 135 -16.69 16.68 -22.80
C LYS A 135 -15.83 17.78 -23.43
N THR A 136 -14.85 18.29 -22.70
CA THR A 136 -13.99 19.38 -23.14
C THR A 136 -12.53 19.15 -22.70
N LEU A 137 -11.60 19.75 -23.44
CA LEU A 137 -10.19 19.76 -23.06
C LEU A 137 -9.96 20.44 -21.70
N ASN A 138 -10.75 21.49 -21.39
CA ASN A 138 -10.62 22.20 -20.12
C ASN A 138 -11.01 21.31 -18.92
N GLU A 139 -12.10 20.56 -19.05
CA GLU A 139 -12.48 19.54 -18.05
C GLU A 139 -11.37 18.51 -17.84
N SER A 140 -10.75 18.05 -18.95
CA SER A 140 -9.60 17.14 -18.86
C SER A 140 -8.39 17.75 -18.16
N ARG A 141 -8.10 19.04 -18.39
CA ARG A 141 -7.02 19.74 -17.68
C ARG A 141 -7.28 19.84 -16.18
N GLU A 142 -8.50 20.19 -15.79
CA GLU A 142 -8.89 20.28 -14.38
C GLU A 142 -8.74 18.92 -13.68
N ILE A 143 -9.20 17.82 -14.30
CA ILE A 143 -9.05 16.46 -13.77
C ILE A 143 -7.58 16.05 -13.72
N LEU A 144 -6.81 16.34 -14.80
CA LEU A 144 -5.39 16.01 -14.86
C LEU A 144 -4.62 16.67 -13.72
N HIS A 145 -4.88 17.96 -13.44
CA HIS A 145 -4.29 18.69 -12.31
C HIS A 145 -4.73 18.16 -10.96
N GLY A 146 -6.01 17.89 -10.78
CA GLY A 146 -6.55 17.51 -9.48
C GLY A 146 -6.26 16.07 -9.06
N ALA A 147 -6.07 15.16 -10.03
CA ALA A 147 -6.04 13.73 -9.76
C ALA A 147 -4.84 12.95 -10.32
N PHE A 148 -3.97 13.60 -11.12
CA PHE A 148 -2.87 12.89 -11.78
C PHE A 148 -1.52 13.57 -11.63
N ILE A 149 -1.42 14.89 -11.90
CA ILE A 149 -0.15 15.62 -11.77
C ILE A 149 0.23 15.75 -10.31
N GLY A 150 1.49 15.42 -9.98
CA GLY A 150 2.01 15.48 -8.62
C GLY A 150 1.47 14.40 -7.66
N GLN A 151 0.70 13.42 -8.17
CA GLN A 151 0.18 12.34 -7.35
C GLN A 151 1.20 11.21 -7.20
N GLU A 152 1.41 10.76 -5.95
CA GLU A 152 2.26 9.61 -5.64
C GLU A 152 1.66 8.30 -6.18
N GLY A 153 2.50 7.51 -6.85
CA GLY A 153 2.12 6.18 -7.30
C GLY A 153 1.15 6.15 -8.49
N ILE A 154 1.03 7.23 -9.27
CA ILE A 154 0.22 7.30 -10.49
C ILE A 154 1.08 7.68 -11.69
N TRP A 155 1.13 6.83 -12.70
CA TRP A 155 1.93 7.01 -13.91
C TRP A 155 1.10 7.22 -15.16
N ALA A 156 1.57 8.14 -16.00
CA ALA A 156 1.27 8.19 -17.41
C ALA A 156 2.04 7.06 -18.10
N VAL A 157 1.36 6.26 -18.90
CA VAL A 157 1.98 5.17 -19.70
C VAL A 157 2.10 5.63 -21.14
N THR A 158 3.33 5.76 -21.62
CA THR A 158 3.63 6.19 -22.98
C THR A 158 4.36 5.10 -23.75
N LEU A 159 4.18 5.10 -25.08
CA LEU A 159 4.97 4.27 -25.98
C LEU A 159 6.41 4.82 -26.08
N LYS A 160 7.42 3.96 -25.98
CA LYS A 160 8.84 4.40 -26.01
C LYS A 160 9.26 5.02 -27.34
N ASP A 161 8.70 4.52 -28.44
CA ASP A 161 9.05 4.94 -29.79
C ASP A 161 8.43 6.28 -30.21
N THR A 162 7.20 6.54 -29.78
CA THR A 162 6.43 7.74 -30.20
C THR A 162 6.22 8.74 -29.07
N GLN A 163 6.50 8.37 -27.82
CA GLN A 163 6.18 9.14 -26.60
C GLN A 163 4.68 9.42 -26.43
N GLN A 164 3.83 8.74 -27.20
CA GLN A 164 2.38 8.91 -27.15
C GLN A 164 1.81 8.35 -25.86
N LEU A 165 1.03 9.14 -25.12
CA LEU A 165 0.24 8.69 -23.97
C LEU A 165 -0.85 7.73 -24.46
N ILE A 166 -0.89 6.54 -23.87
CA ILE A 166 -1.86 5.49 -24.21
C ILE A 166 -2.66 4.98 -23.02
N ALA A 167 -2.19 5.23 -21.78
CA ALA A 167 -2.82 4.69 -20.58
C ALA A 167 -2.42 5.46 -19.32
N SER A 168 -3.11 5.17 -18.22
CA SER A 168 -2.64 5.41 -16.87
C SER A 168 -2.63 4.11 -16.08
N ILE A 169 -1.71 4.04 -15.12
CA ILE A 169 -1.64 2.97 -14.13
C ILE A 169 -1.19 3.57 -12.80
N GLY A 170 -1.74 3.07 -11.70
CA GLY A 170 -1.33 3.53 -10.37
C GLY A 170 -1.45 2.46 -9.32
N ILE A 171 -0.68 2.60 -8.23
CA ILE A 171 -0.83 1.89 -6.97
C ILE A 171 -1.02 2.91 -5.86
N VAL A 172 -2.25 3.03 -5.38
CA VAL A 172 -2.67 4.03 -4.40
C VAL A 172 -3.11 3.34 -3.11
N PRO A 173 -3.22 4.06 -1.98
CA PRO A 173 -3.79 3.47 -0.76
C PRO A 173 -5.12 2.77 -1.05
N ASP A 174 -5.30 1.54 -0.53
CA ASP A 174 -6.56 0.81 -0.71
C ASP A 174 -7.62 1.37 0.26
N PRO A 175 -8.70 2.01 -0.22
CA PRO A 175 -9.70 2.62 0.64
C PRO A 175 -10.51 1.60 1.46
N LYS A 176 -10.34 0.31 1.19
CA LYS A 176 -11.02 -0.79 1.88
C LYS A 176 -10.12 -1.47 2.91
N ARG A 177 -8.86 -1.04 3.06
CA ARG A 177 -7.87 -1.64 3.95
C ARG A 177 -7.03 -0.56 4.64
N GLU A 178 -6.98 -0.62 5.96
CA GLU A 178 -6.21 0.31 6.79
C GLU A 178 -4.72 -0.05 6.91
N ASN A 179 -4.28 -1.13 6.24
CA ASN A 179 -2.89 -1.56 6.26
C ASN A 179 -2.04 -0.77 5.25
N PRO A 180 -1.04 0.05 5.69
CA PRO A 180 -0.23 0.86 4.80
C PRO A 180 0.68 0.05 3.86
N GLN A 181 0.94 -1.22 4.17
CA GLN A 181 1.68 -2.14 3.29
C GLN A 181 0.79 -2.77 2.20
N VAL A 182 -0.48 -2.37 2.13
CA VAL A 182 -1.42 -2.80 1.09
C VAL A 182 -1.80 -1.60 0.25
N ARG A 183 -1.65 -1.71 -1.06
CA ARG A 183 -2.10 -0.70 -2.01
C ARG A 183 -2.99 -1.30 -3.08
N MET A 184 -3.82 -0.48 -3.68
CA MET A 184 -4.74 -0.87 -4.74
C MET A 184 -4.20 -0.45 -6.10
N LEU A 185 -4.12 -1.42 -7.03
CA LEU A 185 -3.81 -1.20 -8.43
C LEU A 185 -5.06 -0.70 -9.16
N GLY A 186 -4.92 0.41 -9.87
CA GLY A 186 -5.92 0.93 -10.80
C GLY A 186 -5.29 1.25 -12.15
N TYR A 187 -6.03 1.10 -13.24
CA TYR A 187 -5.54 1.45 -14.58
C TYR A 187 -6.67 1.66 -15.59
N TRP A 188 -6.34 2.39 -16.62
CA TRP A 188 -7.09 2.42 -17.87
C TRP A 188 -6.12 2.38 -19.07
N LEU A 189 -6.62 1.92 -20.22
CA LEU A 189 -5.88 1.84 -21.48
C LEU A 189 -6.79 2.30 -22.61
N ASP A 190 -6.29 3.17 -23.48
CA ASP A 190 -7.01 3.65 -24.65
C ASP A 190 -7.36 2.51 -25.60
N GLU A 191 -8.58 2.55 -26.15
CA GLU A 191 -9.20 1.45 -26.90
C GLU A 191 -8.37 0.92 -28.06
N PRO A 192 -7.71 1.77 -28.91
CA PRO A 192 -6.88 1.30 -30.02
C PRO A 192 -5.72 0.39 -29.60
N TYR A 193 -5.38 0.39 -28.30
CA TYR A 193 -4.26 -0.40 -27.75
C TYR A 193 -4.72 -1.66 -27.01
N TRP A 194 -6.01 -1.93 -26.92
CA TRP A 194 -6.54 -3.14 -26.29
C TRP A 194 -6.07 -4.41 -27.00
N GLY A 195 -5.93 -5.50 -26.26
CA GLY A 195 -5.57 -6.82 -26.79
C GLY A 195 -4.10 -6.99 -27.20
N LYS A 196 -3.27 -5.93 -27.12
CA LYS A 196 -1.87 -5.94 -27.56
C LYS A 196 -0.85 -6.23 -26.42
N GLY A 197 -1.34 -6.49 -25.21
CA GLY A 197 -0.51 -6.84 -24.04
C GLY A 197 0.16 -5.65 -23.35
N TYR A 198 -0.08 -4.41 -23.75
CA TYR A 198 0.53 -3.22 -23.13
C TYR A 198 0.17 -3.09 -21.65
N MET A 199 -1.12 -3.24 -21.29
CA MET A 199 -1.50 -3.12 -19.89
C MET A 199 -0.91 -4.25 -19.02
N SER A 200 -0.80 -5.48 -19.53
CA SER A 200 -0.12 -6.55 -18.78
C SER A 200 1.36 -6.24 -18.55
N GLU A 201 2.04 -5.64 -19.52
CA GLU A 201 3.43 -5.20 -19.39
C GLU A 201 3.58 -4.08 -18.35
N ALA A 202 2.69 -3.10 -18.36
CA ALA A 202 2.67 -2.01 -17.38
C ALA A 202 2.39 -2.53 -15.96
N VAL A 203 1.40 -3.43 -15.81
CA VAL A 203 1.06 -4.05 -14.52
C VAL A 203 2.26 -4.79 -13.95
N GLN A 204 2.96 -5.60 -14.76
CA GLN A 204 4.17 -6.31 -14.30
C GLN A 204 5.23 -5.35 -13.75
N ALA A 205 5.47 -4.25 -14.46
CA ALA A 205 6.45 -3.24 -14.04
C ALA A 205 6.07 -2.57 -12.71
N VAL A 206 4.79 -2.21 -12.56
CA VAL A 206 4.28 -1.58 -11.33
C VAL A 206 4.23 -2.57 -10.16
N LEU A 207 3.93 -3.85 -10.39
CA LEU A 207 4.02 -4.90 -9.36
C LEU A 207 5.46 -5.04 -8.85
N ASN A 208 6.44 -5.08 -9.76
CA ASN A 208 7.86 -5.15 -9.38
C ASN A 208 8.26 -3.93 -8.54
N TYR A 209 7.85 -2.73 -8.93
CA TYR A 209 8.08 -1.51 -8.15
C TYR A 209 7.42 -1.58 -6.77
N GLY A 210 6.14 -1.96 -6.71
CA GLY A 210 5.40 -2.06 -5.46
C GLY A 210 6.01 -3.06 -4.47
N PHE A 211 6.46 -4.21 -4.95
CA PHE A 211 7.04 -5.23 -4.07
C PHE A 211 8.50 -4.97 -3.71
N ASN A 212 9.32 -4.50 -4.65
CA ASN A 212 10.76 -4.35 -4.43
C ASN A 212 11.15 -3.00 -3.84
N GLU A 213 10.52 -1.90 -4.30
CA GLU A 213 10.87 -0.54 -3.86
C GLU A 213 9.98 -0.07 -2.71
N LEU A 214 8.66 -0.26 -2.81
CA LEU A 214 7.73 0.14 -1.75
C LEU A 214 7.57 -0.92 -0.66
N GLN A 215 8.17 -2.12 -0.82
CA GLN A 215 8.11 -3.23 0.14
C GLN A 215 6.67 -3.61 0.54
N LEU A 216 5.73 -3.51 -0.42
CA LEU A 216 4.34 -3.86 -0.15
C LEU A 216 4.21 -5.35 0.14
N SER A 217 3.35 -5.70 1.08
CA SER A 217 3.04 -7.10 1.39
C SER A 217 1.97 -7.67 0.45
N LEU A 218 1.10 -6.81 -0.09
CA LEU A 218 -0.03 -7.20 -0.93
C LEU A 218 -0.45 -6.05 -1.84
N ILE A 219 -0.82 -6.36 -3.07
CA ILE A 219 -1.45 -5.41 -3.99
C ILE A 219 -2.82 -5.94 -4.36
N THR A 220 -3.85 -5.10 -4.23
CA THR A 220 -5.23 -5.41 -4.58
C THR A 220 -5.62 -4.79 -5.92
N ALA A 221 -6.72 -5.23 -6.50
CA ALA A 221 -7.33 -4.62 -7.67
C ALA A 221 -8.82 -4.95 -7.71
N ASN A 222 -9.60 -4.07 -8.31
CA ASN A 222 -11.02 -4.30 -8.55
C ASN A 222 -11.35 -4.13 -10.02
N CYS A 223 -12.39 -4.81 -10.47
CA CYS A 223 -12.99 -4.56 -11.77
C CYS A 223 -14.48 -4.88 -11.75
N TYR A 224 -15.21 -4.30 -12.68
CA TYR A 224 -16.62 -4.67 -12.86
C TYR A 224 -16.75 -6.10 -13.39
N PRO A 225 -17.79 -6.85 -12.98
CA PRO A 225 -18.04 -8.22 -13.45
C PRO A 225 -18.19 -8.34 -14.97
N HIS A 226 -18.62 -7.28 -15.65
CA HIS A 226 -18.72 -7.24 -17.11
C HIS A 226 -17.39 -6.92 -17.82
N ASN A 227 -16.39 -6.36 -17.12
CA ASN A 227 -15.09 -6.00 -17.70
C ASN A 227 -14.15 -7.20 -17.82
N LYS A 228 -14.46 -8.11 -18.75
CA LYS A 228 -13.68 -9.35 -18.98
C LYS A 228 -12.23 -9.08 -19.38
N ARG A 229 -11.93 -7.92 -20.00
CA ARG A 229 -10.55 -7.55 -20.37
C ARG A 229 -9.72 -7.28 -19.12
N SER A 230 -10.24 -6.50 -18.16
CA SER A 230 -9.55 -6.26 -16.90
C SER A 230 -9.33 -7.54 -16.13
N GLN A 231 -10.35 -8.41 -16.02
CA GLN A 231 -10.21 -9.73 -15.38
C GLN A 231 -9.07 -10.55 -16.00
N GLN A 232 -8.94 -10.54 -17.34
CA GLN A 232 -7.87 -11.25 -18.02
C GLN A 232 -6.49 -10.65 -17.76
N VAL A 233 -6.38 -9.32 -17.71
CA VAL A 233 -5.12 -8.64 -17.34
C VAL A 233 -4.71 -9.04 -15.92
N LEU A 234 -5.62 -8.99 -14.96
CA LEU A 234 -5.34 -9.37 -13.56
C LEU A 234 -4.92 -10.83 -13.46
N LYS A 235 -5.69 -11.75 -14.06
CA LYS A 235 -5.39 -13.19 -14.03
C LYS A 235 -4.04 -13.54 -14.68
N ARG A 236 -3.70 -12.89 -15.81
CA ARG A 236 -2.41 -13.10 -16.49
C ARG A 236 -1.23 -12.61 -15.67
N ASN A 237 -1.42 -11.62 -14.81
CA ASN A 237 -0.40 -11.10 -13.90
C ASN A 237 -0.42 -11.76 -12.52
N GLY A 238 -1.06 -12.93 -12.38
CA GLY A 238 -1.02 -13.73 -11.16
C GLY A 238 -1.93 -13.24 -10.03
N PHE A 239 -2.87 -12.33 -10.29
CA PHE A 239 -3.85 -11.93 -9.29
C PHE A 239 -4.83 -13.07 -8.99
N ILE A 240 -5.10 -13.25 -7.72
CA ILE A 240 -6.00 -14.25 -7.15
C ILE A 240 -7.36 -13.59 -6.91
N TYR A 241 -8.42 -14.25 -7.31
CA TYR A 241 -9.78 -13.79 -7.03
C TYR A 241 -10.09 -13.88 -5.54
N GLU A 242 -10.56 -12.79 -4.95
CA GLU A 242 -10.87 -12.68 -3.52
C GLU A 242 -12.37 -12.82 -3.22
N GLY A 243 -13.20 -12.27 -4.10
CA GLY A 243 -14.64 -12.27 -3.91
C GLY A 243 -15.35 -11.11 -4.62
N ILE A 244 -16.63 -10.92 -4.28
CA ILE A 244 -17.46 -9.84 -4.82
C ILE A 244 -17.79 -8.86 -3.68
N LEU A 245 -17.59 -7.58 -3.95
CA LEU A 245 -18.14 -6.49 -3.16
C LEU A 245 -19.43 -6.03 -3.83
N HIS A 246 -20.57 -6.34 -3.22
CA HIS A 246 -21.88 -6.01 -3.76
C HIS A 246 -22.19 -4.53 -3.63
N GLN A 247 -22.87 -3.96 -4.66
CA GLN A 247 -23.27 -2.55 -4.72
C GLN A 247 -22.11 -1.58 -4.40
N ALA A 248 -20.94 -1.90 -4.96
CA ALA A 248 -19.69 -1.25 -4.62
C ALA A 248 -19.58 0.19 -5.14
N GLU A 249 -20.24 0.50 -6.23
CA GLU A 249 -20.13 1.79 -6.90
C GLU A 249 -21.41 2.23 -7.57
N LEU A 250 -21.80 3.50 -7.31
CA LEU A 250 -22.81 4.21 -8.08
C LEU A 250 -22.10 5.04 -9.15
N THR A 251 -22.25 4.62 -10.40
CA THR A 251 -21.61 5.28 -11.52
C THR A 251 -22.33 6.55 -11.97
N TYR A 252 -21.66 7.38 -12.77
CA TYR A 252 -22.17 8.68 -13.25
C TYR A 252 -23.51 8.61 -14.00
N ASN A 253 -23.85 7.47 -14.60
CA ASN A 253 -25.12 7.24 -15.30
C ASN A 253 -26.21 6.62 -14.43
N GLY A 254 -26.01 6.54 -13.10
CA GLY A 254 -26.96 6.03 -12.14
C GLY A 254 -27.01 4.50 -11.99
N ASN A 255 -26.14 3.77 -12.69
CA ASN A 255 -26.03 2.33 -12.49
C ASN A 255 -25.26 2.00 -11.22
N ILE A 256 -25.69 0.95 -10.53
CA ILE A 256 -24.98 0.38 -9.38
C ILE A 256 -24.29 -0.89 -9.83
N TYR A 257 -22.98 -0.95 -9.63
CA TYR A 257 -22.18 -2.12 -9.97
C TYR A 257 -21.54 -2.78 -8.77
N ASP A 258 -21.43 -4.10 -8.85
CA ASP A 258 -20.57 -4.89 -7.97
C ASP A 258 -19.11 -4.77 -8.43
N HIS A 259 -18.16 -4.97 -7.51
CA HIS A 259 -16.76 -5.14 -7.85
C HIS A 259 -16.33 -6.60 -7.65
N GLU A 260 -15.75 -7.20 -8.67
CA GLU A 260 -14.90 -8.38 -8.47
C GLU A 260 -13.57 -7.92 -7.90
N CYS A 261 -13.22 -8.43 -6.72
CA CYS A 261 -12.01 -8.10 -5.99
C CYS A 261 -10.93 -9.15 -6.25
N TYR A 262 -9.70 -8.67 -6.39
CA TYR A 262 -8.53 -9.49 -6.63
C TYR A 262 -7.38 -9.01 -5.76
N TYR A 263 -6.44 -9.89 -5.45
CA TYR A 263 -5.21 -9.56 -4.76
C TYR A 263 -4.02 -10.36 -5.28
N ILE A 264 -2.81 -9.84 -5.05
CA ILE A 264 -1.56 -10.50 -5.35
C ILE A 264 -0.60 -10.27 -4.19
N PRO A 265 -0.18 -11.32 -3.44
CA PRO A 265 0.74 -11.19 -2.33
C PRO A 265 2.19 -11.13 -2.80
N ASN A 266 3.06 -10.54 -1.99
CA ASN A 266 4.49 -10.56 -2.24
C ASN A 266 5.09 -11.96 -2.01
N ILE A 267 6.18 -12.27 -2.73
CA ILE A 267 7.06 -13.40 -2.43
C ILE A 267 8.13 -12.88 -1.46
N ALA A 268 8.18 -13.46 -0.29
CA ALA A 268 9.09 -13.05 0.77
C ALA A 268 10.09 -14.16 1.12
N ARG A 269 11.18 -13.79 1.77
CA ARG A 269 12.09 -14.75 2.39
C ARG A 269 11.67 -14.97 3.84
N PRO A 270 11.49 -16.23 4.28
CA PRO A 270 11.18 -16.49 5.68
C PRO A 270 12.39 -16.24 6.58
N THR A 271 12.11 -15.97 7.85
CA THR A 271 13.09 -15.97 8.93
C THR A 271 12.99 -17.28 9.74
N GLU A 272 13.94 -17.52 10.64
CA GLU A 272 13.87 -18.70 11.52
C GLU A 272 12.58 -18.76 12.37
N GLN A 273 11.97 -17.59 12.65
CA GLN A 273 10.69 -17.50 13.37
C GLN A 273 9.52 -18.12 12.59
N ASP A 274 9.65 -18.18 11.27
CA ASP A 274 8.63 -18.75 10.39
C ASP A 274 8.74 -20.28 10.27
N TYR A 275 9.85 -20.89 10.71
CA TYR A 275 10.13 -22.31 10.47
C TYR A 275 9.08 -23.23 11.10
N ASP A 276 8.52 -22.89 12.24
CA ASP A 276 7.48 -23.69 12.87
C ASP A 276 6.17 -23.67 12.04
N GLU A 277 5.84 -22.54 11.42
CA GLU A 277 4.71 -22.43 10.50
C GLU A 277 4.96 -23.19 9.18
N LEU A 278 6.20 -23.14 8.65
CA LEU A 278 6.60 -23.92 7.49
C LEU A 278 6.46 -25.44 7.72
N ILE A 279 6.87 -25.92 8.89
CA ILE A 279 6.74 -27.33 9.27
C ILE A 279 5.26 -27.75 9.41
N GLN A 280 4.43 -26.87 9.99
CA GLN A 280 2.99 -27.14 10.06
C GLN A 280 2.35 -27.22 8.67
N LEU A 281 2.75 -26.34 7.76
CA LEU A 281 2.28 -26.37 6.38
C LEU A 281 2.76 -27.64 5.67
N TRP A 282 4.05 -27.97 5.79
CA TRP A 282 4.60 -29.21 5.23
C TRP A 282 3.83 -30.43 5.72
N GLU A 283 3.63 -30.56 7.04
CA GLU A 283 2.89 -31.70 7.62
C GLU A 283 1.47 -31.80 7.08
N LYS A 284 0.72 -30.69 7.03
CA LYS A 284 -0.64 -30.67 6.47
C LYS A 284 -0.65 -31.08 5.00
N SER A 285 0.33 -30.60 4.21
CA SER A 285 0.44 -30.94 2.80
C SER A 285 0.75 -32.41 2.58
N VAL A 286 1.74 -32.99 3.29
CA VAL A 286 2.11 -34.40 3.11
C VAL A 286 1.01 -35.35 3.58
N ARG A 287 0.27 -35.01 4.63
CA ARG A 287 -0.88 -35.79 5.10
C ARG A 287 -1.99 -35.89 4.04
N THR A 288 -2.15 -34.88 3.20
CA THR A 288 -3.16 -34.85 2.13
C THR A 288 -2.70 -35.49 0.83
N THR A 289 -1.40 -35.52 0.56
CA THR A 289 -0.86 -35.90 -0.75
C THR A 289 0.06 -37.13 -0.73
N HIS A 290 0.71 -37.41 0.41
CA HIS A 290 1.70 -38.48 0.54
C HIS A 290 1.16 -39.65 1.42
N HIS A 291 0.09 -40.29 0.99
CA HIS A 291 -0.59 -41.33 1.75
C HIS A 291 0.29 -42.58 2.07
N PHE A 292 1.49 -42.67 1.48
CA PHE A 292 2.48 -43.68 1.80
C PHE A 292 3.31 -43.38 3.04
N LEU A 293 3.30 -42.15 3.57
CA LEU A 293 4.00 -41.78 4.78
C LEU A 293 3.20 -42.22 6.02
N THR A 294 3.83 -42.98 6.89
CA THR A 294 3.27 -43.34 8.20
C THR A 294 3.38 -42.18 9.18
N GLU A 295 2.61 -42.23 10.27
CA GLU A 295 2.72 -41.22 11.34
C GLU A 295 4.12 -41.18 11.93
N GLU A 296 4.76 -42.31 12.14
CA GLU A 296 6.14 -42.42 12.61
C GLU A 296 7.13 -41.75 11.68
N SER A 297 6.97 -41.93 10.36
CA SER A 297 7.77 -41.27 9.34
C SER A 297 7.60 -39.75 9.39
N ILE A 298 6.38 -39.24 9.52
CA ILE A 298 6.11 -37.81 9.61
C ILE A 298 6.78 -37.23 10.83
N GLN A 299 6.61 -37.85 12.01
CA GLN A 299 7.23 -37.38 13.25
C GLN A 299 8.76 -37.46 13.22
N PHE A 300 9.33 -38.43 12.52
CA PHE A 300 10.76 -38.56 12.31
C PHE A 300 11.31 -37.43 11.42
N TYR A 301 10.65 -37.10 10.32
CA TYR A 301 11.13 -36.10 9.37
C TYR A 301 10.94 -34.64 9.86
N LYS A 302 9.93 -34.35 10.67
CA LYS A 302 9.66 -32.98 11.15
C LYS A 302 10.89 -32.26 11.71
N PRO A 303 11.61 -32.79 12.71
CA PRO A 303 12.79 -32.12 13.27
C PRO A 303 13.96 -32.08 12.27
N LEU A 304 14.08 -33.06 11.38
CA LEU A 304 15.12 -33.07 10.33
C LEU A 304 14.87 -31.96 9.32
N ILE A 305 13.63 -31.82 8.86
CA ILE A 305 13.28 -30.74 7.91
C ILE A 305 13.50 -29.39 8.56
N ARG A 306 13.01 -29.17 9.76
CA ARG A 306 13.16 -27.91 10.47
C ARG A 306 14.61 -27.50 10.68
N ASN A 307 15.45 -28.43 11.15
CA ASN A 307 16.76 -28.09 11.67
C ASN A 307 17.89 -28.29 10.62
N HIS A 308 17.65 -29.07 9.58
CA HIS A 308 18.69 -29.40 8.61
C HIS A 308 18.29 -29.04 7.16
N TYR A 309 17.08 -29.35 6.73
CA TYR A 309 16.71 -29.13 5.32
C TYR A 309 16.28 -27.69 5.04
N LEU A 310 15.42 -27.08 5.89
CA LEU A 310 15.04 -25.68 5.69
C LEU A 310 16.24 -24.73 5.72
N PRO A 311 17.20 -24.85 6.66
CA PRO A 311 18.39 -23.99 6.65
C PRO A 311 19.37 -24.24 5.49
N ALA A 312 19.29 -25.40 4.85
CA ALA A 312 20.22 -25.79 3.77
C ALA A 312 19.81 -25.29 2.38
N VAL A 313 18.60 -24.75 2.22
CA VAL A 313 18.05 -24.30 0.95
C VAL A 313 17.69 -22.83 1.00
N GLU A 314 17.63 -22.19 -0.16
CA GLU A 314 17.12 -20.83 -0.30
C GLU A 314 15.60 -20.86 -0.29
N LEU A 315 14.98 -20.32 0.77
CA LEU A 315 13.56 -20.40 1.01
C LEU A 315 12.80 -19.16 0.48
N PHE A 316 11.64 -19.42 -0.11
CA PHE A 316 10.68 -18.43 -0.55
C PHE A 316 9.30 -18.78 -0.03
N ILE A 317 8.56 -17.80 0.45
CA ILE A 317 7.21 -17.95 0.97
C ILE A 317 6.23 -16.98 0.32
N ILE A 318 4.97 -17.41 0.26
CA ILE A 318 3.85 -16.51 -0.02
C ILE A 318 2.88 -16.60 1.16
N ARG A 319 2.47 -15.43 1.67
CA ARG A 319 1.43 -15.35 2.70
C ARG A 319 0.07 -15.07 2.05
N ASN A 320 -0.99 -15.64 2.61
CA ASN A 320 -2.36 -15.31 2.20
C ASN A 320 -2.81 -13.95 2.77
N SER A 321 -4.03 -13.52 2.45
CA SER A 321 -4.64 -12.28 2.92
C SER A 321 -4.77 -12.18 4.46
N HIS A 322 -4.61 -13.28 5.19
CA HIS A 322 -4.62 -13.33 6.66
C HIS A 322 -3.21 -13.35 7.26
N GLY A 323 -2.16 -13.10 6.45
CA GLY A 323 -0.77 -13.10 6.88
C GLY A 323 -0.18 -14.49 7.16
N LYS A 324 -0.92 -15.58 6.92
CA LYS A 324 -0.45 -16.96 7.12
C LYS A 324 0.29 -17.47 5.89
N ILE A 325 1.32 -18.31 6.10
CA ILE A 325 2.06 -18.91 5.01
C ILE A 325 1.13 -19.86 4.24
N ALA A 326 0.85 -19.50 2.98
CA ALA A 326 0.00 -20.25 2.06
C ALA A 326 0.78 -21.27 1.25
N ALA A 327 2.04 -20.96 0.91
CA ALA A 327 2.93 -21.80 0.15
C ALA A 327 4.39 -21.45 0.45
N PHE A 328 5.28 -22.43 0.29
CA PHE A 328 6.72 -22.18 0.30
C PHE A 328 7.46 -23.04 -0.71
N MET A 329 8.61 -22.55 -1.13
CA MET A 329 9.54 -23.24 -2.01
C MET A 329 10.96 -23.16 -1.43
N GLY A 330 11.70 -24.24 -1.56
CA GLY A 330 13.14 -24.29 -1.25
C GLY A 330 13.93 -24.59 -2.53
N LEU A 331 14.94 -23.79 -2.79
CA LEU A 331 15.88 -23.96 -3.91
C LEU A 331 17.27 -24.33 -3.39
N SER A 332 17.92 -25.25 -4.08
CA SER A 332 19.37 -25.51 -3.96
C SER A 332 19.97 -25.29 -5.34
N ASP A 333 20.79 -24.26 -5.48
CA ASP A 333 21.23 -23.76 -6.79
C ASP A 333 20.01 -23.43 -7.70
N GLU A 334 19.86 -24.15 -8.82
CA GLU A 334 18.70 -23.98 -9.74
C GLU A 334 17.66 -25.11 -9.60
N LEU A 335 17.81 -25.97 -8.58
CA LEU A 335 16.92 -27.10 -8.37
C LEU A 335 15.84 -26.79 -7.30
N ILE A 336 14.57 -27.04 -7.63
CA ILE A 336 13.49 -26.99 -6.66
C ILE A 336 13.55 -28.26 -5.79
N GLU A 337 14.02 -28.12 -4.55
CA GLU A 337 14.06 -29.22 -3.57
C GLU A 337 12.74 -29.42 -2.85
N MET A 338 11.99 -28.34 -2.66
CA MET A 338 10.71 -28.33 -1.95
C MET A 338 9.75 -27.36 -2.61
N LEU A 339 8.49 -27.79 -2.76
CA LEU A 339 7.38 -26.91 -3.14
C LEU A 339 6.10 -27.44 -2.47
N PHE A 340 5.61 -26.70 -1.49
CA PHE A 340 4.43 -27.07 -0.72
C PHE A 340 3.41 -25.93 -0.70
N VAL A 341 2.14 -26.31 -0.88
CA VAL A 341 0.99 -25.41 -0.79
C VAL A 341 0.05 -25.94 0.28
N HIS A 342 -0.39 -25.07 1.19
CA HIS A 342 -1.35 -25.41 2.22
C HIS A 342 -2.61 -26.03 1.57
N PRO A 343 -3.17 -27.14 2.08
CA PRO A 343 -4.32 -27.82 1.46
C PRO A 343 -5.50 -26.90 1.15
N ASP A 344 -5.87 -26.00 2.08
CA ASP A 344 -6.97 -25.04 1.93
C ASP A 344 -6.66 -23.91 0.93
N GLU A 345 -5.42 -23.79 0.50
CA GLU A 345 -4.93 -22.76 -0.43
C GLU A 345 -4.61 -23.32 -1.82
N GLN A 346 -4.79 -24.62 -2.04
CA GLN A 346 -4.58 -25.25 -3.33
C GLN A 346 -5.58 -24.74 -4.38
N GLY A 347 -5.17 -24.73 -5.65
CA GLY A 347 -5.98 -24.22 -6.75
C GLY A 347 -6.01 -22.70 -6.90
N LYS A 348 -5.45 -21.93 -5.96
CA LYS A 348 -5.39 -20.46 -6.00
C LYS A 348 -4.16 -19.88 -6.73
N GLY A 349 -3.30 -20.74 -7.29
CA GLY A 349 -2.15 -20.32 -8.10
C GLY A 349 -0.85 -20.03 -7.34
N TYR A 350 -0.81 -20.21 -6.01
CA TYR A 350 0.40 -19.92 -5.21
C TYR A 350 1.64 -20.72 -5.64
N GLY A 351 1.46 -22.02 -5.91
CA GLY A 351 2.58 -22.86 -6.36
C GLY A 351 3.13 -22.41 -7.71
N LYS A 352 2.26 -22.07 -8.66
CA LYS A 352 2.68 -21.53 -9.96
C LYS A 352 3.48 -20.24 -9.79
N ARG A 353 3.00 -19.35 -8.93
CA ARG A 353 3.66 -18.05 -8.68
C ARG A 353 5.05 -18.19 -8.04
N LEU A 354 5.28 -19.21 -7.21
CA LEU A 354 6.60 -19.47 -6.64
C LEU A 354 7.61 -19.96 -7.69
N ILE A 355 7.14 -20.58 -8.79
CA ILE A 355 7.98 -21.13 -9.86
C ILE A 355 8.31 -20.05 -10.92
N GLU A 356 7.38 -19.12 -11.17
CA GLU A 356 7.55 -18.01 -12.12
C GLU A 356 8.46 -16.90 -11.58
#